data_f80300811b8379ba915ae5df34a90d31
#
_entry.id   f80300811b8379ba915ae5df34a90d31
#
_cell.length_a   1.000
_cell.length_b   1.000
_cell.length_c   1.000
_cell.angle_alpha   90.00
_cell.angle_beta   90.00
_cell.angle_gamma   90.00
#
_symmetry.space_group_name_H-M   'P 1'
#
loop_
_entity.id
_entity.type
_entity.pdbx_description
1 polymer ?
#
loop_
_entity_poly.entity_id
_entity_poly.type
_entity_poly.pdbx_seq_one_letter_code
_entity_poly.pdbx_strand_id
1 'polypeptide(L)'
;MPRQRRGLRARPRRHSAPVPWPSNPVSRFSRHYFYFHFTNQPYPEDRKGCYLCFRVERTQGGLSSEVGSGVFENEFYPKEPVHAEICFLNWFKAQPAFQAQRLAPEEKYQVTWFMSWSPCFQCARQVAKFLRDHTSVQLSILAARLYYPRRPQYQQGLRSLQGAGAHVAVMTPADFASCWEMFVDDHKKRFWYWKGIYINSCSLAKSLEDILGNPEN
;
A
#
# COMPACT_ATOMS: atom_id res chain seq x y z
N MET A 1 10.01 39.45 -58.58
CA MET A 1 10.31 38.05 -58.13
C MET A 1 10.11 37.97 -56.64
N PRO A 2 9.10 37.22 -56.12
CA PRO A 2 8.84 37.10 -54.70
C PRO A 2 9.65 35.94 -54.12
N ARG A 3 10.31 36.17 -52.97
CA ARG A 3 11.05 35.16 -52.18
C ARG A 3 10.09 34.22 -51.48
N GLN A 4 10.21 32.92 -51.77
CA GLN A 4 9.52 31.85 -51.05
C GLN A 4 10.07 31.73 -49.63
N ARG A 5 9.20 31.89 -48.61
CA ARG A 5 9.48 31.55 -47.24
C ARG A 5 9.39 30.03 -47.07
N ARG A 6 10.49 29.37 -46.75
CA ARG A 6 10.52 27.96 -46.37
C ARG A 6 9.88 27.80 -44.98
N GLY A 7 8.73 27.16 -44.92
CA GLY A 7 8.07 26.80 -43.69
C GLY A 7 8.91 25.75 -42.92
N LEU A 8 9.28 26.10 -41.70
CA LEU A 8 9.87 25.15 -40.74
C LEU A 8 8.80 24.14 -40.36
N ARG A 9 8.93 22.90 -40.83
CA ARG A 9 8.13 21.78 -40.38
C ARG A 9 8.47 21.51 -38.91
N ALA A 10 7.51 21.66 -37.98
CA ALA A 10 7.60 21.26 -36.61
C ALA A 10 7.89 19.75 -36.55
N ARG A 11 8.95 19.36 -35.85
CA ARG A 11 9.24 17.94 -35.56
C ARG A 11 8.10 17.35 -34.71
N PRO A 12 7.56 16.16 -35.04
CA PRO A 12 6.57 15.52 -34.23
C PRO A 12 7.17 15.26 -32.84
N ARG A 13 6.47 15.67 -31.80
CA ARG A 13 6.80 15.31 -30.41
C ARG A 13 6.83 13.78 -30.34
N ARG A 14 7.97 13.22 -29.99
CA ARG A 14 8.08 11.79 -29.63
C ARG A 14 7.16 11.59 -28.43
N HIS A 15 6.02 10.97 -28.63
CA HIS A 15 5.27 10.40 -27.53
C HIS A 15 6.17 9.34 -26.90
N SER A 16 6.62 9.59 -25.66
CA SER A 16 7.25 8.56 -24.86
C SER A 16 6.30 7.37 -24.80
N ALA A 17 6.82 6.18 -25.10
CA ALA A 17 6.04 4.96 -24.95
C ALA A 17 5.44 4.93 -23.55
N PRO A 18 4.18 4.46 -23.38
CA PRO A 18 3.59 4.32 -22.06
C PRO A 18 4.49 3.44 -21.21
N VAL A 19 4.76 3.88 -19.98
CA VAL A 19 5.53 3.09 -19.01
C VAL A 19 4.83 1.74 -18.87
N PRO A 20 5.54 0.62 -19.02
CA PRO A 20 4.90 -0.69 -18.93
C PRO A 20 4.29 -0.85 -17.54
N TRP A 21 3.00 -1.14 -17.52
CA TRP A 21 2.23 -1.47 -16.34
C TRP A 21 2.29 -3.01 -16.11
N PRO A 22 2.48 -3.49 -14.87
CA PRO A 22 2.52 -2.77 -13.60
C PRO A 22 3.88 -2.12 -13.30
N SER A 23 3.85 -0.98 -12.61
CA SER A 23 5.06 -0.34 -12.12
C SER A 23 5.77 -1.24 -11.11
N ASN A 24 7.09 -1.22 -11.13
CA ASN A 24 7.89 -1.95 -10.16
C ASN A 24 7.95 -1.16 -8.85
N PRO A 25 7.89 -1.85 -7.69
CA PRO A 25 8.08 -1.21 -6.41
C PRO A 25 9.53 -0.71 -6.28
N VAL A 26 9.72 0.40 -5.56
CA VAL A 26 11.05 0.78 -5.10
C VAL A 26 11.42 -0.06 -3.88
N SER A 27 12.69 -0.39 -3.72
CA SER A 27 13.11 -1.25 -2.60
C SER A 27 13.05 -0.52 -1.25
N ARG A 28 13.41 0.76 -1.25
CA ARG A 28 13.50 1.59 -0.04
C ARG A 28 13.22 3.05 -0.38
N PHE A 29 12.91 3.83 0.64
CA PHE A 29 12.71 5.28 0.54
C PHE A 29 13.43 6.03 1.66
N SER A 30 13.61 7.36 1.52
CA SER A 30 14.40 8.12 2.46
C SER A 30 13.75 8.21 3.84
N ARG A 31 14.58 8.31 4.90
CA ARG A 31 14.12 8.51 6.27
C ARG A 31 13.21 9.74 6.42
N HIS A 32 13.45 10.79 5.63
CA HIS A 32 12.67 12.01 5.68
C HIS A 32 11.23 11.76 5.22
N TYR A 33 11.06 11.01 4.13
CA TYR A 33 9.75 10.57 3.65
C TYR A 33 9.03 9.68 4.67
N PHE A 34 9.77 8.75 5.31
CA PHE A 34 9.18 7.91 6.36
C PHE A 34 8.57 8.74 7.48
N TYR A 35 9.35 9.62 8.13
CA TYR A 35 8.85 10.45 9.21
C TYR A 35 7.71 11.37 8.76
N PHE A 36 7.81 11.94 7.57
CA PHE A 36 6.76 12.80 7.03
C PHE A 36 5.46 12.02 6.79
N HIS A 37 5.51 10.85 6.18
CA HIS A 37 4.31 10.11 5.78
C HIS A 37 3.78 9.14 6.84
N PHE A 38 4.63 8.58 7.71
CA PHE A 38 4.21 7.57 8.69
C PHE A 38 3.95 8.10 10.10
N THR A 39 4.29 9.34 10.44
CA THR A 39 3.96 9.90 11.76
C THR A 39 2.44 9.83 11.97
N ASN A 40 2.00 9.14 13.03
CA ASN A 40 0.59 8.84 13.32
C ASN A 40 -0.17 9.96 14.05
N GLN A 41 0.13 11.21 13.71
CA GLN A 41 -0.62 12.35 14.26
C GLN A 41 -2.05 12.38 13.73
N PRO A 42 -3.06 12.74 14.56
CA PRO A 42 -4.48 12.69 14.21
C PRO A 42 -4.88 13.59 13.01
N TYR A 43 -4.22 14.73 12.87
CA TYR A 43 -4.53 15.76 11.87
C TYR A 43 -3.25 16.20 11.15
N PRO A 44 -2.70 15.39 10.27
CA PRO A 44 -1.51 15.77 9.52
C PRO A 44 -1.88 16.76 8.42
N GLU A 45 -1.36 17.97 8.48
CA GLU A 45 -1.45 18.93 7.39
C GLU A 45 -0.67 18.41 6.17
N ASP A 46 -1.21 18.65 4.97
CA ASP A 46 -0.58 18.40 3.65
C ASP A 46 -0.08 16.98 3.32
N ARG A 47 -0.46 15.96 4.09
CA ARG A 47 -0.06 14.56 3.86
C ARG A 47 -1.08 13.79 3.03
N LYS A 48 -1.23 14.16 1.76
CA LYS A 48 -2.22 13.55 0.85
C LYS A 48 -1.72 12.26 0.16
N GLY A 49 -0.42 12.02 0.12
CA GLY A 49 0.17 10.82 -0.47
C GLY A 49 -0.04 9.59 0.42
N CYS A 50 -0.39 8.45 -0.19
CA CYS A 50 -0.40 7.16 0.47
C CYS A 50 0.84 6.36 0.06
N TYR A 51 1.54 5.84 1.06
CA TYR A 51 2.66 4.92 0.89
C TYR A 51 2.27 3.55 1.45
N LEU A 52 2.57 2.53 0.69
CA LEU A 52 2.36 1.14 1.03
C LEU A 52 3.69 0.39 0.94
N CYS A 53 4.25 0.04 2.09
CA CYS A 53 5.38 -0.87 2.17
C CYS A 53 4.84 -2.29 2.31
N PHE A 54 5.41 -3.25 1.60
CA PHE A 54 4.90 -4.62 1.62
C PHE A 54 6.02 -5.65 1.73
N ARG A 55 5.68 -6.78 2.32
CA ARG A 55 6.46 -8.02 2.30
C ARG A 55 5.52 -9.17 1.92
N VAL A 56 5.98 -10.00 1.01
CA VAL A 56 5.28 -11.21 0.56
C VAL A 56 6.13 -12.42 0.87
N GLU A 57 5.60 -13.34 1.64
CA GLU A 57 6.20 -14.63 1.94
C GLU A 57 5.31 -15.73 1.36
N ARG A 58 5.94 -16.76 0.81
CA ARG A 58 5.28 -17.97 0.32
C ARG A 58 5.62 -19.13 1.25
N THR A 59 4.62 -19.86 1.67
CA THR A 59 4.78 -21.11 2.45
C THR A 59 4.37 -22.27 1.58
N GLN A 60 5.28 -23.25 1.44
CA GLN A 60 5.06 -24.48 0.71
C GLN A 60 5.70 -25.64 1.49
N GLY A 61 4.95 -26.69 1.81
CA GLY A 61 5.49 -27.85 2.52
C GLY A 61 6.09 -27.51 3.91
N GLY A 62 5.59 -26.47 4.59
CA GLY A 62 6.10 -26.01 5.89
C GLY A 62 7.34 -25.10 5.80
N LEU A 63 7.88 -24.85 4.63
CA LEU A 63 9.00 -23.91 4.41
C LEU A 63 8.46 -22.55 3.96
N SER A 64 8.92 -21.49 4.61
CA SER A 64 8.61 -20.11 4.22
C SER A 64 9.79 -19.49 3.45
N SER A 65 9.49 -18.80 2.36
CA SER A 65 10.46 -18.05 1.56
C SER A 65 9.91 -16.69 1.17
N GLU A 66 10.75 -15.64 1.19
CA GLU A 66 10.35 -14.33 0.72
C GLU A 66 10.22 -14.34 -0.81
N VAL A 67 9.07 -13.89 -1.30
CA VAL A 67 8.77 -13.73 -2.73
C VAL A 67 9.16 -12.35 -3.22
N GLY A 68 8.97 -11.34 -2.35
CA GLY A 68 9.35 -9.98 -2.65
C GLY A 68 8.90 -9.00 -1.57
N SER A 69 9.55 -7.86 -1.59
CA SER A 69 9.26 -6.73 -0.70
C SER A 69 9.54 -5.41 -1.44
N GLY A 70 8.94 -4.33 -0.97
CA GLY A 70 9.15 -3.02 -1.56
C GLY A 70 8.12 -1.99 -1.13
N VAL A 71 8.12 -0.86 -1.83
CA VAL A 71 7.27 0.29 -1.52
C VAL A 71 6.56 0.74 -2.79
N PHE A 72 5.26 0.94 -2.68
CA PHE A 72 4.44 1.66 -3.65
C PHE A 72 3.96 2.99 -3.07
N GLU A 73 3.81 3.97 -3.95
CA GLU A 73 3.08 5.21 -3.68
C GLU A 73 1.91 5.36 -4.65
N ASN A 74 1.01 6.30 -4.40
CA ASN A 74 -0.03 6.61 -5.36
C ASN A 74 0.58 7.15 -6.66
N GLU A 75 0.19 6.59 -7.78
CA GLU A 75 0.60 7.05 -9.10
C GLU A 75 -0.42 8.03 -9.68
N PHE A 76 0.07 9.14 -10.21
CA PHE A 76 -0.77 10.23 -10.74
C PHE A 76 -0.74 10.35 -12.27
N TYR A 77 -0.08 9.43 -12.95
CA TYR A 77 0.10 9.47 -14.40
C TYR A 77 -0.27 8.11 -15.03
N PRO A 78 -0.88 8.06 -16.23
CA PRO A 78 -1.02 9.13 -17.23
C PRO A 78 -2.34 9.92 -17.18
N LYS A 79 -3.44 9.45 -16.56
CA LYS A 79 -4.71 10.21 -16.54
C LYS A 79 -5.54 10.05 -15.27
N GLU A 80 -5.55 8.89 -14.65
CA GLU A 80 -6.30 8.65 -13.42
C GLU A 80 -5.33 8.23 -12.33
N PRO A 81 -5.49 8.76 -11.11
CA PRO A 81 -4.68 8.34 -9.98
C PRO A 81 -4.88 6.84 -9.70
N VAL A 82 -3.78 6.10 -9.64
CA VAL A 82 -3.81 4.70 -9.20
C VAL A 82 -3.25 4.63 -7.79
N HIS A 83 -4.06 4.15 -6.87
CA HIS A 83 -3.67 4.06 -5.47
C HIS A 83 -2.67 2.93 -5.24
N ALA A 84 -1.82 3.09 -4.24
CA ALA A 84 -0.73 2.17 -3.93
C ALA A 84 -1.21 0.72 -3.74
N GLU A 85 -2.42 0.52 -3.20
CA GLU A 85 -3.04 -0.79 -3.04
C GLU A 85 -3.28 -1.48 -4.39
N ILE A 86 -3.71 -0.70 -5.38
CA ILE A 86 -3.97 -1.21 -6.73
C ILE A 86 -2.66 -1.47 -7.49
N CYS A 87 -1.65 -0.61 -7.28
CA CYS A 87 -0.30 -0.85 -7.78
C CYS A 87 0.22 -2.20 -7.26
N PHE A 88 0.09 -2.46 -5.95
CA PHE A 88 0.47 -3.73 -5.35
C PHE A 88 -0.31 -4.90 -5.95
N LEU A 89 -1.64 -4.84 -6.04
CA LEU A 89 -2.45 -5.93 -6.58
C LEU A 89 -2.07 -6.29 -8.01
N ASN A 90 -1.80 -5.29 -8.84
CA ASN A 90 -1.37 -5.50 -10.22
C ASN A 90 0.01 -6.16 -10.29
N TRP A 91 0.96 -5.64 -9.50
CA TRP A 91 2.30 -6.22 -9.39
C TRP A 91 2.24 -7.66 -8.87
N PHE A 92 1.48 -7.93 -7.80
CA PHE A 92 1.39 -9.25 -7.19
C PHE A 92 0.80 -10.29 -8.15
N LYS A 93 -0.28 -9.94 -8.85
CA LYS A 93 -0.90 -10.81 -9.87
C LYS A 93 0.03 -11.13 -11.04
N ALA A 94 0.98 -10.24 -11.34
CA ALA A 94 1.96 -10.44 -12.41
C ALA A 94 3.14 -11.34 -11.98
N GLN A 95 3.29 -11.65 -10.68
CA GLN A 95 4.39 -12.49 -10.23
C GLN A 95 4.28 -13.92 -10.78
N PRO A 96 5.34 -14.47 -11.39
CA PRO A 96 5.30 -15.82 -11.95
C PRO A 96 4.92 -16.90 -10.92
N ALA A 97 5.42 -16.78 -9.69
CA ALA A 97 5.10 -17.69 -8.60
C ALA A 97 3.58 -17.70 -8.31
N PHE A 98 2.93 -16.55 -8.29
CA PHE A 98 1.49 -16.44 -8.06
C PHE A 98 0.68 -16.95 -9.25
N GLN A 99 1.14 -16.71 -10.47
CA GLN A 99 0.49 -17.23 -11.68
C GLN A 99 0.58 -18.76 -11.77
N ALA A 100 1.70 -19.33 -11.33
CA ALA A 100 1.92 -20.78 -11.30
C ALA A 100 1.09 -21.50 -10.22
N GLN A 101 0.53 -20.79 -9.23
CA GLN A 101 -0.26 -21.35 -8.12
C GLN A 101 -1.46 -22.18 -8.59
N ARG A 102 -1.98 -21.96 -9.79
CA ARG A 102 -3.03 -22.81 -10.38
C ARG A 102 -2.61 -24.29 -10.49
N LEU A 103 -1.31 -24.58 -10.37
CA LEU A 103 -0.71 -25.91 -10.48
C LEU A 103 -0.31 -26.51 -9.13
N ALA A 104 -0.32 -25.72 -8.04
CA ALA A 104 0.11 -26.13 -6.69
C ALA A 104 -0.87 -25.61 -5.62
N PRO A 105 -1.99 -26.30 -5.36
CA PRO A 105 -3.05 -25.82 -4.45
C PRO A 105 -2.64 -25.69 -2.98
N GLU A 106 -1.51 -26.26 -2.58
CA GLU A 106 -1.02 -26.20 -1.19
C GLU A 106 -0.20 -24.95 -0.85
N GLU A 107 0.09 -24.10 -1.82
CA GLU A 107 0.84 -22.87 -1.59
C GLU A 107 -0.02 -21.81 -0.89
N LYS A 108 0.54 -21.21 0.15
CA LYS A 108 -0.06 -20.09 0.88
C LYS A 108 0.85 -18.86 0.77
N TYR A 109 0.25 -17.71 0.60
CA TYR A 109 0.95 -16.43 0.59
C TYR A 109 0.58 -15.63 1.82
N GLN A 110 1.59 -15.20 2.57
CA GLN A 110 1.44 -14.26 3.66
C GLN A 110 1.90 -12.89 3.18
N VAL A 111 0.99 -11.94 3.17
CA VAL A 111 1.23 -10.57 2.72
C VAL A 111 1.08 -9.65 3.90
N THR A 112 2.10 -8.84 4.17
CA THR A 112 2.05 -7.78 5.18
C THR A 112 2.19 -6.43 4.51
N TRP A 113 1.24 -5.53 4.78
CA TRP A 113 1.27 -4.14 4.37
C TRP A 113 1.47 -3.23 5.56
N PHE A 114 2.43 -2.31 5.47
CA PHE A 114 2.55 -1.15 6.32
C PHE A 114 2.12 0.07 5.50
N MET A 115 1.06 0.72 5.93
CA MET A 115 0.46 1.81 5.15
C MET A 115 0.49 3.12 5.92
N SER A 116 0.82 4.21 5.24
CA SER A 116 0.76 5.55 5.85
C SER A 116 -0.68 6.00 6.16
N TRP A 117 -1.67 5.50 5.39
CA TRP A 117 -3.11 5.63 5.58
C TRP A 117 -3.81 4.30 5.36
N SER A 118 -4.87 4.01 6.11
CA SER A 118 -5.73 2.86 5.81
C SER A 118 -6.36 3.01 4.41
N PRO A 119 -6.72 1.90 3.75
CA PRO A 119 -7.30 1.93 2.42
C PRO A 119 -8.55 2.80 2.32
N CYS A 120 -8.71 3.50 1.21
CA CYS A 120 -9.96 4.17 0.91
C CYS A 120 -11.06 3.12 0.59
N PHE A 121 -12.34 3.53 0.62
CA PHE A 121 -13.45 2.60 0.45
C PHE A 121 -13.42 1.88 -0.91
N GLN A 122 -12.94 2.52 -1.97
CA GLN A 122 -12.83 1.92 -3.30
C GLN A 122 -11.72 0.86 -3.34
N CYS A 123 -10.55 1.17 -2.79
CA CYS A 123 -9.45 0.21 -2.68
C CYS A 123 -9.83 -0.96 -1.76
N ALA A 124 -10.44 -0.67 -0.61
CA ALA A 124 -10.90 -1.69 0.33
C ALA A 124 -11.84 -2.71 -0.34
N ARG A 125 -12.79 -2.26 -1.17
CA ARG A 125 -13.68 -3.15 -1.93
C ARG A 125 -12.92 -4.02 -2.94
N GLN A 126 -11.95 -3.44 -3.65
CA GLN A 126 -11.14 -4.19 -4.64
C GLN A 126 -10.23 -5.22 -3.96
N VAL A 127 -9.60 -4.85 -2.84
CA VAL A 127 -8.76 -5.75 -2.04
C VAL A 127 -9.62 -6.87 -1.43
N ALA A 128 -10.78 -6.54 -0.86
CA ALA A 128 -11.71 -7.54 -0.32
C ALA A 128 -12.22 -8.52 -1.40
N LYS A 129 -12.50 -8.02 -2.62
CA LYS A 129 -12.82 -8.88 -3.76
C LYS A 129 -11.64 -9.80 -4.10
N PHE A 130 -10.43 -9.24 -4.20
CA PHE A 130 -9.23 -10.02 -4.49
C PHE A 130 -9.01 -11.16 -3.47
N LEU A 131 -9.18 -10.91 -2.17
CA LEU A 131 -9.01 -11.92 -1.13
C LEU A 131 -10.06 -13.03 -1.22
N ARG A 132 -11.31 -12.71 -1.54
CA ARG A 132 -12.36 -13.72 -1.77
C ARG A 132 -12.07 -14.59 -2.99
N ASP A 133 -11.50 -13.99 -4.04
CA ASP A 133 -11.15 -14.70 -5.28
C ASP A 133 -9.85 -15.53 -5.11
N HIS A 134 -9.03 -15.26 -4.06
CA HIS A 134 -7.72 -15.88 -3.83
C HIS A 134 -7.52 -16.26 -2.36
N THR A 135 -8.20 -17.33 -1.94
CA THR A 135 -8.23 -17.81 -0.53
C THR A 135 -6.88 -18.30 0.02
N SER A 136 -5.91 -18.54 -0.85
CA SER A 136 -4.52 -18.86 -0.47
C SER A 136 -3.72 -17.64 -0.01
N VAL A 137 -4.25 -16.42 -0.17
CA VAL A 137 -3.59 -15.17 0.25
C VAL A 137 -4.14 -14.74 1.59
N GLN A 138 -3.27 -14.65 2.58
CA GLN A 138 -3.53 -14.06 3.89
C GLN A 138 -2.93 -12.65 3.91
N LEU A 139 -3.74 -11.64 4.17
CA LEU A 139 -3.32 -10.25 4.16
C LEU A 139 -3.43 -9.62 5.55
N SER A 140 -2.31 -9.05 6.02
CA SER A 140 -2.26 -8.17 7.19
C SER A 140 -2.04 -6.72 6.74
N ILE A 141 -2.94 -5.83 7.14
CA ILE A 141 -2.90 -4.39 6.85
C ILE A 141 -2.64 -3.66 8.17
N LEU A 142 -1.45 -3.05 8.28
CA LEU A 142 -1.01 -2.28 9.43
C LEU A 142 -0.96 -0.80 9.05
N ALA A 143 -1.93 -0.01 9.47
CA ALA A 143 -2.08 1.38 9.07
C ALA A 143 -1.52 2.35 10.12
N ALA A 144 -0.69 3.30 9.72
CA ALA A 144 -0.22 4.37 10.61
C ALA A 144 -1.36 5.31 11.02
N ARG A 145 -2.34 5.51 10.14
CA ARG A 145 -3.51 6.38 10.36
C ARG A 145 -4.74 5.83 9.67
N LEU A 146 -5.92 6.16 10.19
CA LEU A 146 -7.21 5.82 9.59
C LEU A 146 -7.68 6.93 8.65
N TYR A 147 -8.00 6.56 7.41
CA TYR A 147 -8.44 7.49 6.38
C TYR A 147 -9.95 7.74 6.50
N TYR A 148 -10.34 8.97 6.83
CA TYR A 148 -11.74 9.38 7.09
C TYR A 148 -12.53 8.44 8.03
N PRO A 149 -12.05 8.16 9.25
CA PRO A 149 -12.60 7.12 10.13
C PRO A 149 -14.05 7.39 10.59
N ARG A 150 -14.52 8.66 10.48
CA ARG A 150 -15.88 9.05 10.85
C ARG A 150 -16.90 8.94 9.70
N ARG A 151 -16.45 8.64 8.47
CA ARG A 151 -17.35 8.52 7.31
C ARG A 151 -17.82 7.09 7.13
N PRO A 152 -19.15 6.82 7.07
CA PRO A 152 -19.72 5.46 7.03
C PRO A 152 -19.15 4.59 5.90
N GLN A 153 -18.97 5.14 4.72
CA GLN A 153 -18.44 4.41 3.57
C GLN A 153 -16.99 3.89 3.78
N TYR A 154 -16.15 4.65 4.53
CA TYR A 154 -14.77 4.22 4.83
C TYR A 154 -14.76 3.18 5.94
N GLN A 155 -15.63 3.30 6.93
CA GLN A 155 -15.85 2.28 7.95
C GLN A 155 -16.31 0.97 7.31
N GLN A 156 -17.29 1.03 6.42
CA GLN A 156 -17.77 -0.12 5.67
C GLN A 156 -16.65 -0.76 4.82
N GLY A 157 -15.74 0.05 4.26
CA GLY A 157 -14.55 -0.45 3.56
C GLY A 157 -13.68 -1.31 4.47
N LEU A 158 -13.36 -0.83 5.68
CA LEU A 158 -12.54 -1.58 6.65
C LEU A 158 -13.24 -2.86 7.12
N ARG A 159 -14.55 -2.80 7.40
CA ARG A 159 -15.36 -4.01 7.72
C ARG A 159 -15.36 -5.01 6.57
N SER A 160 -15.45 -4.54 5.33
CA SER A 160 -15.40 -5.43 4.15
C SER A 160 -14.07 -6.14 3.98
N LEU A 161 -12.95 -5.50 4.35
CA LEU A 161 -11.62 -6.13 4.39
C LEU A 161 -11.57 -7.23 5.45
N GLN A 162 -12.01 -6.94 6.67
CA GLN A 162 -12.08 -7.91 7.75
C GLN A 162 -12.97 -9.10 7.39
N GLY A 163 -14.17 -8.85 6.85
CA GLY A 163 -15.11 -9.88 6.39
C GLY A 163 -14.59 -10.70 5.20
N ALA A 164 -13.59 -10.21 4.48
CA ALA A 164 -12.87 -10.96 3.45
C ALA A 164 -11.65 -11.73 3.98
N GLY A 165 -11.43 -11.73 5.30
CA GLY A 165 -10.34 -12.44 5.96
C GLY A 165 -9.05 -11.65 6.12
N ALA A 166 -9.01 -10.34 5.80
CA ALA A 166 -7.85 -9.53 6.10
C ALA A 166 -7.74 -9.24 7.60
N HIS A 167 -6.54 -9.33 8.14
CA HIS A 167 -6.21 -8.76 9.45
C HIS A 167 -5.98 -7.26 9.28
N VAL A 168 -6.82 -6.43 9.88
CA VAL A 168 -6.69 -4.97 9.81
C VAL A 168 -6.37 -4.43 11.18
N ALA A 169 -5.24 -3.73 11.30
CA ALA A 169 -4.77 -3.15 12.56
C ALA A 169 -4.12 -1.78 12.36
N VAL A 170 -3.99 -1.03 13.45
CA VAL A 170 -3.18 0.18 13.52
C VAL A 170 -1.76 -0.20 13.91
N MET A 171 -0.78 0.43 13.27
CA MET A 171 0.64 0.21 13.57
C MET A 171 0.95 0.51 15.04
N THR A 172 1.56 -0.45 15.71
CA THR A 172 2.19 -0.27 17.02
C THR A 172 3.55 0.41 16.87
N PRO A 173 4.15 0.93 17.95
CA PRO A 173 5.53 1.42 17.92
C PRO A 173 6.55 0.40 17.41
N ALA A 174 6.33 -0.90 17.68
CA ALA A 174 7.16 -1.97 17.15
C ALA A 174 7.00 -2.14 15.64
N ASP A 175 5.79 -1.99 15.11
CA ASP A 175 5.54 -2.07 13.66
C ASP A 175 6.19 -0.91 12.92
N PHE A 176 6.19 0.29 13.49
CA PHE A 176 6.94 1.42 12.92
C PHE A 176 8.45 1.15 12.87
N ALA A 177 9.02 0.56 13.93
CA ALA A 177 10.43 0.21 13.96
C ALA A 177 10.75 -0.88 12.92
N SER A 178 9.92 -1.92 12.80
CA SER A 178 10.06 -2.97 11.80
C SER A 178 9.96 -2.44 10.37
N CYS A 179 8.99 -1.56 10.12
CA CYS A 179 8.86 -0.90 8.81
C CYS A 179 10.08 -0.04 8.48
N TRP A 180 10.64 0.66 9.48
CA TRP A 180 11.87 1.42 9.31
C TRP A 180 13.03 0.53 8.89
N GLU A 181 13.28 -0.55 9.59
CA GLU A 181 14.40 -1.47 9.32
C GLU A 181 14.30 -2.08 7.92
N MET A 182 13.11 -2.44 7.48
CA MET A 182 12.90 -3.11 6.20
C MET A 182 12.92 -2.15 5.01
N PHE A 183 12.35 -0.94 5.13
CA PHE A 183 12.00 -0.13 3.97
C PHE A 183 12.64 1.27 3.95
N VAL A 184 13.44 1.66 4.95
CA VAL A 184 14.05 2.99 4.95
C VAL A 184 15.53 2.92 4.60
N ASP A 185 15.97 3.82 3.73
CA ASP A 185 17.38 4.09 3.53
C ASP A 185 17.99 4.59 4.86
N ASP A 186 19.26 4.33 5.07
CA ASP A 186 19.90 4.63 6.37
C ASP A 186 19.32 3.84 7.57
N HIS A 187 18.70 2.68 7.35
CA HIS A 187 18.15 1.81 8.40
C HIS A 187 19.18 1.43 9.48
N LYS A 188 20.49 1.56 9.21
CA LYS A 188 21.58 1.40 10.19
C LYS A 188 21.52 2.46 11.29
N LYS A 189 20.85 3.60 11.05
CA LYS A 189 20.57 4.59 12.07
C LYS A 189 19.37 4.14 12.87
N ARG A 190 19.48 4.25 14.20
CA ARG A 190 18.40 3.88 15.12
C ARG A 190 17.11 4.62 14.76
N PHE A 191 15.98 3.91 14.76
CA PHE A 191 14.65 4.50 14.68
C PHE A 191 14.39 5.39 15.90
N TRP A 192 13.92 6.60 15.68
CA TRP A 192 13.57 7.54 16.75
C TRP A 192 12.05 7.63 16.87
N TYR A 193 11.54 7.25 18.04
CA TYR A 193 10.12 7.36 18.36
C TYR A 193 9.76 8.84 18.51
N TRP A 194 8.80 9.33 17.70
CA TRP A 194 8.31 10.70 17.86
C TRP A 194 7.41 10.85 19.07
N LYS A 195 7.27 12.08 19.57
CA LYS A 195 6.40 12.39 20.70
C LYS A 195 4.96 12.02 20.38
N GLY A 196 4.32 11.25 21.26
CA GLY A 196 2.92 10.85 21.14
C GLY A 196 2.67 9.56 20.32
N ILE A 197 3.70 8.91 19.76
CA ILE A 197 3.53 7.68 18.98
C ILE A 197 2.68 6.61 19.69
N TYR A 198 2.92 6.37 20.97
CA TYR A 198 2.19 5.39 21.79
C TYR A 198 0.72 5.78 21.98
N ILE A 199 0.50 7.01 22.43
CA ILE A 199 -0.85 7.52 22.71
C ILE A 199 -1.69 7.54 21.42
N ASN A 200 -1.09 8.00 20.33
CA ASN A 200 -1.76 8.05 19.03
C ASN A 200 -2.09 6.63 18.53
N SER A 201 -1.17 5.67 18.66
CA SER A 201 -1.43 4.27 18.28
C SER A 201 -2.59 3.69 19.09
N CYS A 202 -2.63 3.88 20.41
CA CYS A 202 -3.72 3.41 21.25
C CYS A 202 -5.06 4.04 20.88
N SER A 203 -5.09 5.36 20.67
CA SER A 203 -6.31 6.08 20.30
C SER A 203 -6.86 5.64 18.94
N LEU A 204 -5.97 5.46 17.95
CA LEU A 204 -6.35 4.99 16.62
C LEU A 204 -6.80 3.51 16.65
N ALA A 205 -6.14 2.66 17.44
CA ALA A 205 -6.52 1.26 17.61
C ALA A 205 -7.93 1.15 18.20
N LYS A 206 -8.23 1.93 19.26
CA LYS A 206 -9.58 1.98 19.83
C LYS A 206 -10.62 2.46 18.79
N SER A 207 -10.30 3.48 18.01
CA SER A 207 -11.20 3.93 16.93
C SER A 207 -11.43 2.85 15.88
N LEU A 208 -10.41 2.04 15.57
CA LEU A 208 -10.54 0.93 14.64
C LEU A 208 -11.39 -0.20 15.24
N GLU A 209 -11.21 -0.53 16.51
CA GLU A 209 -12.06 -1.51 17.23
C GLU A 209 -13.53 -1.11 17.20
N ASP A 210 -13.82 0.16 17.47
CA ASP A 210 -15.20 0.70 17.40
C ASP A 210 -15.76 0.56 15.97
N ILE A 211 -14.95 0.79 14.93
CA ILE A 211 -15.37 0.62 13.54
C ILE A 211 -15.65 -0.84 13.20
N LEU A 212 -14.77 -1.76 13.61
CA LEU A 212 -14.85 -3.17 13.24
C LEU A 212 -15.87 -3.95 14.10
N GLY A 213 -16.07 -3.53 15.35
CA GLY A 213 -16.98 -4.17 16.29
C GLY A 213 -18.46 -3.75 16.16
N ASN A 214 -18.76 -2.69 15.39
CA ASN A 214 -20.10 -2.13 15.25
C ASN A 214 -20.64 -2.34 13.83
N PRO A 215 -21.35 -3.46 13.53
CA PRO A 215 -21.81 -3.77 12.17
C PRO A 215 -22.98 -2.91 11.68
N GLU A 216 -23.63 -2.12 12.55
CA GLU A 216 -24.93 -1.45 12.29
C GLU A 216 -24.86 0.08 12.18
N ASN A 217 -23.78 0.67 11.63
CA ASN A 217 -23.79 2.09 11.27
C ASN A 217 -23.42 2.33 9.82
#